data_6f5347253838d64dfa8da42a502f61df
#
_entry.id   6f5347253838d64dfa8da42a502f61df
#
_cell.length_a   1.000
_cell.length_b   1.000
_cell.length_c   1.000
_cell.angle_alpha   90.00
_cell.angle_beta   90.00
_cell.angle_gamma   90.00
#
_symmetry.space_group_name_H-M   'P 1'
#
loop_
_entity.id
_entity.type
_entity.pdbx_description
1 polymer ?
#
loop_
_entity_poly.entity_id
_entity_poly.type
_entity_poly.pdbx_seq_one_letter_code
_entity_poly.pdbx_strand_id
1 'polypeptide(L)'
;HGYDVVIHVAAIVHRKSITNDEIYTKVNALLPVAVAEKAKKSGVKHFVFLSTMAVYGQGKKLSGNVIDINSKPFPLSPYGKSKYAAEQKLSILSTDHFIVSIIRAPNVYGKGCKGGYITGYANIVKKMPVIPSVYEDIKQSVLYVDNLAELCRLIILNQDGGIFLPQDDKTVSAVELMNAISKNLGMNKSKSRLLGWLIKLLSFTSYVNKGYGGISYSMEASRYVHGNYVVVEFDKAIEETLR
;
A
#
# COMPACT_ATOMS: atom_id res chain seq x y z
N HIS A 1 -12.01 -22.22 -18.17
CA HIS A 1 -13.47 -22.11 -18.31
C HIS A 1 -14.12 -22.28 -16.94
N GLY A 2 -15.12 -21.46 -16.60
CA GLY A 2 -15.91 -21.60 -15.36
C GLY A 2 -15.48 -20.71 -14.19
N TYR A 3 -14.70 -19.65 -14.41
CA TYR A 3 -14.41 -18.63 -13.40
C TYR A 3 -15.18 -17.36 -13.71
N ASP A 4 -15.84 -16.80 -12.69
CA ASP A 4 -16.57 -15.53 -12.78
C ASP A 4 -15.67 -14.33 -12.51
N VAL A 5 -14.61 -14.51 -11.69
CA VAL A 5 -13.73 -13.44 -11.22
C VAL A 5 -12.26 -13.83 -11.36
N VAL A 6 -11.44 -12.86 -11.70
CA VAL A 6 -9.96 -12.96 -11.62
C VAL A 6 -9.44 -11.84 -10.73
N ILE A 7 -8.69 -12.20 -9.69
CA ILE A 7 -7.95 -11.26 -8.83
C ILE A 7 -6.48 -11.33 -9.21
N HIS A 8 -5.95 -10.28 -9.83
CA HIS A 8 -4.57 -10.22 -10.29
C HIS A 8 -3.69 -9.50 -9.27
N VAL A 9 -2.97 -10.27 -8.47
CA VAL A 9 -2.07 -9.77 -7.41
C VAL A 9 -0.59 -9.88 -7.79
N ALA A 10 -0.28 -10.60 -8.88
CA ALA A 10 1.10 -10.83 -9.30
C ALA A 10 1.78 -9.53 -9.76
N ALA A 11 2.95 -9.26 -9.22
CA ALA A 11 3.78 -8.12 -9.62
C ALA A 11 5.24 -8.32 -9.24
N ILE A 12 6.13 -7.68 -9.99
CA ILE A 12 7.52 -7.47 -9.56
C ILE A 12 7.57 -6.15 -8.79
N VAL A 13 7.92 -6.23 -7.52
CA VAL A 13 8.15 -5.06 -6.65
C VAL A 13 9.64 -4.69 -6.72
N HIS A 14 9.97 -3.47 -6.33
CA HIS A 14 11.33 -2.94 -6.38
C HIS A 14 12.37 -3.90 -5.75
N ARG A 15 13.25 -4.46 -6.57
CA ARG A 15 14.38 -5.30 -6.15
C ARG A 15 15.67 -4.65 -6.61
N LYS A 16 16.67 -4.60 -5.72
CA LYS A 16 18.01 -4.04 -6.05
C LYS A 16 18.70 -4.76 -7.22
N SER A 17 18.34 -6.01 -7.46
CA SER A 17 18.88 -6.83 -8.57
C SER A 17 18.25 -6.54 -9.92
N ILE A 18 17.18 -5.76 -9.99
CA ILE A 18 16.49 -5.42 -11.24
C ILE A 18 17.00 -4.06 -11.71
N THR A 19 17.91 -4.08 -12.67
CA THR A 19 18.51 -2.90 -13.29
C THR A 19 17.78 -2.48 -14.58
N ASN A 20 16.97 -3.37 -15.15
CA ASN A 20 16.24 -3.12 -16.40
C ASN A 20 14.77 -2.76 -16.12
N ASP A 21 14.38 -1.54 -16.47
CA ASP A 21 13.01 -1.04 -16.33
C ASP A 21 12.01 -1.76 -17.26
N GLU A 22 12.46 -2.40 -18.33
CA GLU A 22 11.60 -3.16 -19.24
C GLU A 22 10.89 -4.33 -18.56
N ILE A 23 11.55 -4.96 -17.56
CA ILE A 23 10.93 -6.08 -16.85
C ILE A 23 9.69 -5.64 -16.07
N TYR A 24 9.72 -4.41 -15.51
CA TYR A 24 8.55 -3.82 -14.88
C TYR A 24 7.42 -3.62 -15.89
N THR A 25 7.74 -3.14 -17.08
CA THR A 25 6.76 -2.95 -18.15
C THR A 25 6.15 -4.29 -18.57
N LYS A 26 6.97 -5.30 -18.82
CA LYS A 26 6.51 -6.63 -19.24
C LYS A 26 5.61 -7.29 -18.19
N VAL A 27 6.04 -7.32 -16.94
CA VAL A 27 5.36 -8.08 -15.88
C VAL A 27 4.24 -7.29 -15.21
N ASN A 28 4.43 -5.99 -14.96
CA ASN A 28 3.44 -5.20 -14.23
C ASN A 28 2.45 -4.45 -15.10
N ALA A 29 2.77 -4.24 -16.40
CA ALA A 29 1.88 -3.54 -17.31
C ALA A 29 1.31 -4.46 -18.40
N LEU A 30 2.14 -5.15 -19.18
CA LEU A 30 1.65 -5.93 -20.32
C LEU A 30 0.97 -7.24 -19.89
N LEU A 31 1.55 -7.96 -18.93
CA LEU A 31 0.99 -9.23 -18.46
C LEU A 31 -0.42 -9.09 -17.86
N PRO A 32 -0.71 -8.17 -16.91
CA PRO A 32 -2.07 -8.04 -16.38
C PRO A 32 -3.09 -7.67 -17.45
N VAL A 33 -2.71 -6.87 -18.45
CA VAL A 33 -3.60 -6.54 -19.59
C VAL A 33 -3.89 -7.79 -20.43
N ALA A 34 -2.88 -8.55 -20.78
CA ALA A 34 -3.06 -9.81 -21.54
C ALA A 34 -3.92 -10.82 -20.76
N VAL A 35 -3.72 -10.93 -19.44
CA VAL A 35 -4.57 -11.78 -18.58
C VAL A 35 -6.00 -11.29 -18.56
N ALA A 36 -6.24 -9.98 -18.43
CA ALA A 36 -7.59 -9.40 -18.44
C ALA A 36 -8.30 -9.59 -19.77
N GLU A 37 -7.62 -9.39 -20.90
CA GLU A 37 -8.16 -9.67 -22.24
C GLU A 37 -8.53 -11.13 -22.42
N LYS A 38 -7.67 -12.04 -21.95
CA LYS A 38 -7.96 -13.48 -21.99
C LYS A 38 -9.12 -13.84 -21.08
N ALA A 39 -9.19 -13.28 -19.88
CA ALA A 39 -10.29 -13.46 -18.94
C ALA A 39 -11.62 -13.01 -19.56
N LYS A 40 -11.66 -11.80 -20.12
CA LYS A 40 -12.84 -11.25 -20.83
C LYS A 40 -13.31 -12.18 -21.97
N LYS A 41 -12.39 -12.64 -22.82
CA LYS A 41 -12.69 -13.60 -23.91
C LYS A 41 -13.18 -14.96 -23.40
N SER A 42 -12.83 -15.33 -22.16
CA SER A 42 -13.22 -16.60 -21.54
C SER A 42 -14.52 -16.49 -20.73
N GLY A 43 -15.23 -15.35 -20.78
CA GLY A 43 -16.51 -15.16 -20.10
C GLY A 43 -16.41 -14.74 -18.62
N VAL A 44 -15.20 -14.39 -18.13
CA VAL A 44 -15.04 -13.79 -16.80
C VAL A 44 -15.77 -12.45 -16.77
N LYS A 45 -16.47 -12.19 -15.69
CA LYS A 45 -17.31 -10.97 -15.53
C LYS A 45 -16.60 -9.85 -14.77
N HIS A 46 -15.64 -10.20 -13.91
CA HIS A 46 -15.01 -9.23 -13.03
C HIS A 46 -13.48 -9.46 -12.94
N PHE A 47 -12.72 -8.40 -13.15
CA PHE A 47 -11.26 -8.39 -13.05
C PHE A 47 -10.82 -7.39 -11.98
N VAL A 48 -10.28 -7.89 -10.86
CA VAL A 48 -9.75 -7.08 -9.77
C VAL A 48 -8.24 -6.98 -9.92
N PHE A 49 -7.73 -5.77 -10.09
CA PHE A 49 -6.31 -5.50 -10.25
C PHE A 49 -5.72 -4.85 -8.99
N LEU A 50 -4.77 -5.54 -8.36
CA LEU A 50 -4.03 -4.96 -7.25
C LEU A 50 -2.95 -4.01 -7.78
N SER A 51 -3.25 -2.72 -7.73
CA SER A 51 -2.34 -1.62 -8.01
C SER A 51 -1.65 -1.12 -6.73
N THR A 52 -1.15 0.09 -6.72
CA THR A 52 -0.33 0.62 -5.63
C THR A 52 -0.50 2.12 -5.45
N MET A 53 -0.38 2.60 -4.21
CA MET A 53 -0.24 4.02 -3.88
C MET A 53 0.97 4.69 -4.58
N ALA A 54 2.00 3.91 -4.99
CA ALA A 54 3.17 4.44 -5.68
C ALA A 54 2.87 5.12 -7.03
N VAL A 55 1.65 4.98 -7.56
CA VAL A 55 1.18 5.72 -8.74
C VAL A 55 1.08 7.23 -8.49
N TYR A 56 0.96 7.67 -7.23
CA TYR A 56 0.94 9.08 -6.88
C TYR A 56 2.34 9.69 -6.72
N GLY A 57 3.38 8.85 -6.74
CA GLY A 57 4.74 9.28 -6.53
C GLY A 57 5.01 9.70 -5.09
N GLN A 58 6.15 9.34 -4.57
CA GLN A 58 6.63 9.86 -3.30
C GLN A 58 7.70 10.92 -3.59
N GLY A 59 7.47 12.15 -3.19
CA GLY A 59 8.45 13.23 -3.35
C GLY A 59 9.78 12.90 -2.67
N LYS A 60 10.86 13.55 -3.12
CA LYS A 60 12.19 13.40 -2.49
C LYS A 60 12.29 14.05 -1.12
N LYS A 61 11.34 14.92 -0.76
CA LYS A 61 11.33 15.66 0.52
C LYS A 61 10.46 14.93 1.53
N LEU A 62 10.86 15.00 2.80
CA LEU A 62 10.02 14.67 3.94
C LEU A 62 8.74 15.52 3.87
N SER A 63 7.66 14.93 3.44
CA SER A 63 6.35 15.58 3.36
C SER A 63 5.28 14.56 3.70
N GLY A 64 4.23 15.03 4.36
CA GLY A 64 3.00 14.29 4.56
C GLY A 64 2.00 14.68 3.47
N ASN A 65 2.04 14.01 2.33
CA ASN A 65 1.06 14.25 1.28
C ASN A 65 -0.21 13.45 1.57
N VAL A 66 -1.34 14.15 1.61
CA VAL A 66 -2.66 13.51 1.71
C VAL A 66 -3.24 13.42 0.30
N ILE A 67 -3.55 12.20 -0.11
CA ILE A 67 -4.18 11.89 -1.39
C ILE A 67 -5.69 11.81 -1.18
N ASP A 68 -6.42 12.54 -1.97
CA ASP A 68 -7.88 12.55 -2.02
C ASP A 68 -8.41 12.03 -3.36
N ILE A 69 -9.73 12.08 -3.54
CA ILE A 69 -10.40 11.61 -4.75
C ILE A 69 -10.02 12.43 -6.00
N ASN A 70 -9.58 13.68 -5.84
CA ASN A 70 -9.19 14.59 -6.92
C ASN A 70 -7.70 14.52 -7.25
N SER A 71 -6.93 13.81 -6.43
CA SER A 71 -5.47 13.73 -6.58
C SER A 71 -5.09 12.98 -7.86
N LYS A 72 -4.29 13.63 -8.70
CA LYS A 72 -3.86 13.05 -9.97
C LYS A 72 -2.64 12.16 -9.78
N PRO A 73 -2.60 10.97 -10.42
CA PRO A 73 -1.40 10.13 -10.45
C PRO A 73 -0.20 10.86 -11.07
N PHE A 74 0.96 10.73 -10.41
CA PHE A 74 2.23 11.24 -10.88
C PHE A 74 3.37 10.27 -10.50
N PRO A 75 3.42 9.06 -11.12
CA PRO A 75 4.35 8.03 -10.73
C PRO A 75 5.80 8.41 -11.05
N LEU A 76 6.69 8.33 -10.05
CA LEU A 76 8.11 8.66 -10.17
C LEU A 76 8.98 7.42 -10.36
N SER A 77 8.63 6.30 -9.73
CA SER A 77 9.41 5.06 -9.80
C SER A 77 9.02 4.20 -11.01
N PRO A 78 9.94 3.37 -11.57
CA PRO A 78 9.61 2.42 -12.64
C PRO A 78 8.44 1.50 -12.26
N TYR A 79 8.39 1.04 -11.01
CA TYR A 79 7.27 0.27 -10.48
C TYR A 79 5.94 1.04 -10.54
N GLY A 80 5.90 2.25 -10.00
CA GLY A 80 4.69 3.09 -10.05
C GLY A 80 4.24 3.38 -11.48
N LYS A 81 5.19 3.70 -12.37
CA LYS A 81 4.91 3.94 -13.79
C LYS A 81 4.31 2.71 -14.47
N SER A 82 4.87 1.53 -14.24
CA SER A 82 4.37 0.29 -14.84
C SER A 82 2.97 -0.09 -14.34
N LYS A 83 2.70 0.08 -13.04
CA LYS A 83 1.36 -0.15 -12.47
C LYS A 83 0.35 0.83 -13.04
N TYR A 84 0.69 2.12 -13.12
CA TYR A 84 -0.20 3.14 -13.70
C TYR A 84 -0.48 2.89 -15.19
N ALA A 85 0.52 2.47 -15.96
CA ALA A 85 0.33 2.09 -17.36
C ALA A 85 -0.63 0.89 -17.52
N ALA A 86 -0.60 -0.07 -16.58
CA ALA A 86 -1.59 -1.15 -16.54
C ALA A 86 -3.00 -0.61 -16.25
N GLU A 87 -3.15 0.26 -15.22
CA GLU A 87 -4.43 0.85 -14.85
C GLU A 87 -5.12 1.52 -16.04
N GLN A 88 -4.38 2.33 -16.78
CA GLN A 88 -4.91 3.06 -17.94
C GLN A 88 -5.45 2.09 -19.01
N LYS A 89 -4.73 1.00 -19.31
CA LYS A 89 -5.16 0.00 -20.30
C LYS A 89 -6.31 -0.85 -19.79
N LEU A 90 -6.27 -1.25 -18.52
CA LEU A 90 -7.32 -2.06 -17.91
C LEU A 90 -8.64 -1.31 -17.80
N SER A 91 -8.61 -0.02 -17.48
CA SER A 91 -9.82 0.82 -17.42
C SER A 91 -10.58 0.87 -18.75
N ILE A 92 -9.87 0.85 -19.89
CA ILE A 92 -10.48 0.81 -21.22
C ILE A 92 -11.21 -0.51 -21.52
N LEU A 93 -10.78 -1.62 -20.86
CA LEU A 93 -11.41 -2.92 -21.03
C LEU A 93 -12.74 -3.04 -20.29
N SER A 94 -13.02 -2.15 -19.33
CA SER A 94 -14.25 -2.19 -18.52
C SER A 94 -15.48 -1.91 -19.39
N THR A 95 -16.51 -2.74 -19.20
CA THR A 95 -17.83 -2.65 -19.85
C THR A 95 -18.89 -3.16 -18.91
N ASP A 96 -20.18 -3.04 -19.26
CA ASP A 96 -21.30 -3.58 -18.46
C ASP A 96 -21.21 -5.11 -18.25
N HIS A 97 -20.49 -5.84 -19.13
CA HIS A 97 -20.31 -7.29 -19.06
C HIS A 97 -18.92 -7.73 -18.57
N PHE A 98 -18.01 -6.80 -18.35
CA PHE A 98 -16.66 -7.06 -17.85
C PHE A 98 -16.21 -5.91 -16.97
N ILE A 99 -16.39 -6.07 -15.68
CA ILE A 99 -16.07 -5.04 -14.67
C ILE A 99 -14.58 -5.06 -14.37
N VAL A 100 -13.97 -3.89 -14.27
CA VAL A 100 -12.58 -3.75 -13.83
C VAL A 100 -12.53 -2.90 -12.56
N SER A 101 -11.94 -3.49 -11.51
CA SER A 101 -11.71 -2.82 -10.22
C SER A 101 -10.21 -2.69 -9.98
N ILE A 102 -9.77 -1.49 -9.70
CA ILE A 102 -8.37 -1.14 -9.48
C ILE A 102 -8.18 -0.74 -8.02
N ILE A 103 -7.42 -1.52 -7.27
CA ILE A 103 -7.15 -1.25 -5.86
C ILE A 103 -5.74 -0.65 -5.74
N ARG A 104 -5.62 0.64 -5.45
CA ARG A 104 -4.34 1.31 -5.19
C ARG A 104 -3.95 1.10 -3.73
N ALA A 105 -3.45 -0.10 -3.43
CA ALA A 105 -3.08 -0.44 -2.06
C ALA A 105 -1.88 0.39 -1.56
N PRO A 106 -1.89 0.83 -0.29
CA PRO A 106 -0.72 1.40 0.38
C PRO A 106 0.26 0.28 0.79
N ASN A 107 1.05 0.48 1.83
CA ASN A 107 1.90 -0.57 2.40
C ASN A 107 1.02 -1.66 3.02
N VAL A 108 0.90 -2.80 2.34
CA VAL A 108 0.17 -3.97 2.84
C VAL A 108 1.05 -4.73 3.82
N TYR A 109 0.46 -5.17 4.93
CA TYR A 109 1.12 -5.94 5.97
C TYR A 109 0.22 -7.02 6.54
N GLY A 110 0.79 -8.00 7.26
CA GLY A 110 0.04 -9.08 7.87
C GLY A 110 0.91 -10.24 8.31
N LYS A 111 0.28 -11.23 8.92
CA LYS A 111 0.93 -12.45 9.39
C LYS A 111 1.62 -13.19 8.23
N GLY A 112 2.83 -13.65 8.45
CA GLY A 112 3.60 -14.40 7.46
C GLY A 112 4.29 -13.57 6.38
N CYS A 113 4.16 -12.24 6.37
CA CYS A 113 4.90 -11.37 5.47
C CYS A 113 6.41 -11.46 5.75
N LYS A 114 7.13 -12.16 4.87
CA LYS A 114 8.60 -12.28 4.94
C LYS A 114 9.25 -11.05 4.33
N GLY A 115 9.80 -10.19 5.15
CA GLY A 115 10.40 -8.92 4.73
C GLY A 115 9.31 -7.95 4.26
N GLY A 116 9.11 -6.86 4.78
CA GLY A 116 8.07 -5.90 4.43
C GLY A 116 8.21 -4.69 5.33
N TYR A 117 7.27 -3.81 5.18
CA TYR A 117 7.27 -2.53 5.86
C TYR A 117 7.33 -2.71 7.39
N ILE A 118 6.41 -3.48 7.98
CA ILE A 118 6.35 -3.72 9.44
C ILE A 118 7.58 -4.49 9.95
N THR A 119 8.02 -5.52 9.21
CA THR A 119 9.22 -6.29 9.57
C THR A 119 10.48 -5.41 9.59
N GLY A 120 10.57 -4.45 8.65
CA GLY A 120 11.64 -3.47 8.63
C GLY A 120 11.70 -2.63 9.91
N TYR A 121 10.55 -2.07 10.31
CA TYR A 121 10.45 -1.31 11.56
C TYR A 121 10.66 -2.18 12.80
N ALA A 122 10.19 -3.41 12.84
CA ALA A 122 10.42 -4.33 13.95
C ALA A 122 11.92 -4.58 14.15
N ASN A 123 12.67 -4.76 13.06
CA ASN A 123 14.13 -4.91 13.15
C ASN A 123 14.84 -3.65 13.64
N ILE A 124 14.35 -2.47 13.26
CA ILE A 124 14.86 -1.18 13.77
C ILE A 124 14.55 -1.07 15.26
N VAL A 125 13.29 -1.29 15.66
CA VAL A 125 12.85 -1.20 17.05
C VAL A 125 13.65 -2.16 17.96
N LYS A 126 13.93 -3.39 17.50
CA LYS A 126 14.74 -4.36 18.28
C LYS A 126 16.15 -3.84 18.57
N LYS A 127 16.75 -3.11 17.65
CA LYS A 127 18.14 -2.62 17.74
C LYS A 127 18.29 -1.28 18.47
N MET A 128 17.25 -0.44 18.48
CA MET A 128 17.32 0.89 19.08
C MET A 128 16.98 0.85 20.57
N PRO A 129 17.72 1.56 21.45
CA PRO A 129 17.39 1.62 22.88
C PRO A 129 16.12 2.42 23.17
N VAL A 130 15.82 3.44 22.37
CA VAL A 130 14.67 4.34 22.51
C VAL A 130 14.10 4.67 21.13
N ILE A 131 12.86 5.15 21.07
CA ILE A 131 12.19 5.55 19.82
C ILE A 131 12.43 7.05 19.60
N PRO A 132 12.96 7.48 18.42
CA PRO A 132 13.13 8.88 18.10
C PRO A 132 11.77 9.59 17.97
N SER A 133 11.54 10.66 18.72
CA SER A 133 10.33 11.49 18.63
C SER A 133 10.56 12.60 17.60
N VAL A 134 10.20 12.36 16.35
CA VAL A 134 10.40 13.29 15.22
C VAL A 134 9.40 13.00 14.10
N TYR A 135 8.94 14.03 13.40
CA TYR A 135 8.01 13.91 12.27
C TYR A 135 6.73 13.12 12.60
N GLU A 136 6.20 13.32 13.80
CA GLU A 136 4.97 12.64 14.25
C GLU A 136 3.71 13.15 13.52
N ASP A 137 3.82 14.30 12.86
CA ASP A 137 2.82 14.90 11.98
C ASP A 137 2.79 14.28 10.57
N ILE A 138 3.89 13.65 10.14
CA ILE A 138 3.96 12.98 8.84
C ILE A 138 3.30 11.62 8.94
N LYS A 139 2.09 11.51 8.38
CA LYS A 139 1.29 10.29 8.40
C LYS A 139 1.40 9.51 7.10
N GLN A 140 1.13 8.22 7.17
CA GLN A 140 1.06 7.31 6.04
C GLN A 140 -0.07 6.33 6.20
N SER A 141 -0.63 5.90 5.08
CA SER A 141 -1.59 4.81 5.05
C SER A 141 -0.87 3.47 5.10
N VAL A 142 -1.46 2.56 5.83
CA VAL A 142 -1.13 1.13 5.88
C VAL A 142 -2.41 0.34 5.69
N LEU A 143 -2.31 -0.92 5.29
CA LEU A 143 -3.48 -1.77 5.06
C LEU A 143 -3.18 -3.20 5.50
N TYR A 144 -3.93 -3.69 6.47
CA TYR A 144 -3.84 -5.07 6.91
C TYR A 144 -4.39 -6.02 5.83
N VAL A 145 -3.73 -7.16 5.65
CA VAL A 145 -4.05 -8.09 4.56
C VAL A 145 -5.48 -8.60 4.60
N ASP A 146 -6.07 -8.82 5.79
CA ASP A 146 -7.44 -9.29 5.91
C ASP A 146 -8.44 -8.17 5.58
N ASN A 147 -8.11 -6.90 5.88
CA ASN A 147 -8.90 -5.75 5.46
C ASN A 147 -8.89 -5.61 3.92
N LEU A 148 -7.73 -5.85 3.28
CA LEU A 148 -7.65 -5.91 1.82
C LEU A 148 -8.48 -7.06 1.24
N ALA A 149 -8.42 -8.24 1.86
CA ALA A 149 -9.20 -9.41 1.42
C ALA A 149 -10.71 -9.15 1.54
N GLU A 150 -11.13 -8.54 2.64
CA GLU A 150 -12.54 -8.15 2.84
C GLU A 150 -13.00 -7.11 1.82
N LEU A 151 -12.16 -6.09 1.53
CA LEU A 151 -12.47 -5.14 0.47
C LEU A 151 -12.64 -5.84 -0.88
N CYS A 152 -11.73 -6.76 -1.25
CA CYS A 152 -11.87 -7.53 -2.47
C CYS A 152 -13.19 -8.32 -2.50
N ARG A 153 -13.56 -8.96 -1.38
CA ARG A 153 -14.82 -9.69 -1.25
C ARG A 153 -16.03 -8.78 -1.48
N LEU A 154 -16.05 -7.61 -0.84
CA LEU A 154 -17.15 -6.64 -0.96
C LEU A 154 -17.27 -6.09 -2.39
N ILE A 155 -16.16 -5.69 -3.01
CA ILE A 155 -16.10 -5.23 -4.40
C ILE A 155 -16.67 -6.29 -5.36
N ILE A 156 -16.32 -7.55 -5.16
CA ILE A 156 -16.78 -8.65 -6.00
C ILE A 156 -18.28 -8.90 -5.83
N LEU A 157 -18.75 -8.93 -4.59
CA LEU A 157 -20.18 -9.18 -4.31
C LEU A 157 -21.08 -8.06 -4.83
N ASN A 158 -20.64 -6.81 -4.73
CA ASN A 158 -21.40 -5.66 -5.21
C ASN A 158 -21.16 -5.36 -6.71
N GLN A 159 -20.25 -6.10 -7.36
CA GLN A 159 -19.88 -5.87 -8.75
C GLN A 159 -19.41 -4.44 -9.00
N ASP A 160 -18.62 -3.86 -8.07
CA ASP A 160 -18.17 -2.49 -8.15
C ASP A 160 -16.92 -2.35 -9.01
N GLY A 161 -17.00 -1.53 -10.05
CA GLY A 161 -15.86 -1.11 -10.87
C GLY A 161 -15.24 0.20 -10.42
N GLY A 162 -14.07 0.53 -11.00
CA GLY A 162 -13.40 1.81 -10.75
C GLY A 162 -12.17 1.70 -9.86
N ILE A 163 -11.82 2.81 -9.21
CA ILE A 163 -10.57 2.94 -8.43
C ILE A 163 -10.90 3.02 -6.95
N PHE A 164 -10.20 2.19 -6.16
CA PHE A 164 -10.34 2.11 -4.70
C PHE A 164 -9.03 2.46 -4.01
N LEU A 165 -9.10 3.26 -2.95
CA LEU A 165 -7.97 3.80 -2.19
C LEU A 165 -8.02 3.31 -0.73
N PRO A 166 -7.89 2.00 -0.45
CA PRO A 166 -8.09 1.48 0.88
C PRO A 166 -6.96 1.83 1.85
N GLN A 167 -7.32 1.92 3.13
CA GLN A 167 -6.39 1.99 4.27
C GLN A 167 -7.05 1.41 5.51
N ASP A 168 -6.27 1.17 6.56
CA ASP A 168 -6.81 0.78 7.86
C ASP A 168 -7.63 1.91 8.52
N ASP A 169 -8.17 1.65 9.69
CA ASP A 169 -9.00 2.59 10.49
C ASP A 169 -8.33 3.93 10.79
N LYS A 170 -6.99 3.98 10.72
CA LYS A 170 -6.21 5.20 10.95
C LYS A 170 -4.95 5.29 10.10
N THR A 171 -4.48 6.50 9.86
CA THR A 171 -3.14 6.77 9.34
C THR A 171 -2.13 6.83 10.49
N VAL A 172 -0.90 6.42 10.25
CA VAL A 172 0.12 6.33 11.29
C VAL A 172 1.42 7.03 10.89
N SER A 173 2.07 7.68 11.86
CA SER A 173 3.46 8.13 11.68
C SER A 173 4.44 6.98 11.91
N ALA A 174 5.67 7.16 11.46
CA ALA A 174 6.75 6.19 11.75
C ALA A 174 6.95 5.99 13.26
N VAL A 175 6.79 7.04 14.05
CA VAL A 175 6.93 6.99 15.52
C VAL A 175 5.78 6.20 16.16
N GLU A 176 4.54 6.44 15.74
CA GLU A 176 3.38 5.68 16.21
C GLU A 176 3.52 4.20 15.86
N LEU A 177 3.95 3.90 14.64
CA LEU A 177 4.19 2.53 14.20
C LEU A 177 5.29 1.84 15.04
N MET A 178 6.45 2.50 15.24
CA MET A 178 7.52 1.97 16.09
C MET A 178 7.06 1.75 17.52
N ASN A 179 6.23 2.65 18.06
CA ASN A 179 5.68 2.53 19.40
C ASN A 179 4.71 1.34 19.53
N ALA A 180 3.81 1.17 18.57
CA ALA A 180 2.91 0.02 18.51
C ALA A 180 3.69 -1.31 18.43
N ILE A 181 4.72 -1.38 17.58
CA ILE A 181 5.60 -2.54 17.46
C ILE A 181 6.35 -2.79 18.78
N SER A 182 6.92 -1.75 19.40
CA SER A 182 7.66 -1.87 20.67
C SER A 182 6.78 -2.44 21.77
N LYS A 183 5.54 -1.97 21.89
CA LYS A 183 4.56 -2.45 22.85
C LYS A 183 4.22 -3.93 22.63
N ASN A 184 3.95 -4.31 21.39
CA ASN A 184 3.60 -5.69 21.04
C ASN A 184 4.77 -6.69 21.17
N LEU A 185 6.02 -6.22 21.08
CA LEU A 185 7.21 -7.02 21.36
C LEU A 185 7.57 -7.06 22.87
N GLY A 186 6.75 -6.47 23.76
CA GLY A 186 7.01 -6.41 25.21
C GLY A 186 8.18 -5.50 25.60
N MET A 187 8.68 -4.66 24.69
CA MET A 187 9.87 -3.83 24.92
C MET A 187 9.56 -2.50 25.61
N ASN A 188 8.36 -1.94 25.43
CA ASN A 188 7.87 -0.69 26.04
C ASN A 188 8.88 0.46 26.01
N LYS A 189 9.54 0.67 24.86
CA LYS A 189 10.62 1.68 24.73
C LYS A 189 10.11 3.09 24.88
N SER A 190 10.84 3.90 25.61
CA SER A 190 10.54 5.33 25.75
C SER A 190 10.84 6.12 24.48
N LYS A 191 10.18 7.25 24.31
CA LYS A 191 10.46 8.22 23.24
C LYS A 191 11.61 9.14 23.63
N SER A 192 12.50 9.48 22.69
CA SER A 192 13.62 10.40 22.88
C SER A 192 13.53 11.60 21.92
N ARG A 193 13.31 12.80 22.47
CA ARG A 193 13.38 14.06 21.71
C ARG A 193 14.79 14.38 21.23
N LEU A 194 15.81 14.07 22.04
CA LEU A 194 17.21 14.29 21.68
C LEU A 194 17.59 13.47 20.45
N LEU A 195 17.26 12.17 20.43
CA LEU A 195 17.51 11.33 19.27
C LEU A 195 16.68 11.80 18.06
N GLY A 196 15.44 12.27 18.28
CA GLY A 196 14.62 12.88 17.24
C GLY A 196 15.29 14.11 16.61
N TRP A 197 15.86 14.99 17.43
CA TRP A 197 16.62 16.16 16.97
C TRP A 197 17.84 15.74 16.11
N LEU A 198 18.62 14.75 16.56
CA LEU A 198 19.72 14.20 15.78
C LEU A 198 19.27 13.67 14.40
N ILE A 199 18.16 12.94 14.35
CA ILE A 199 17.60 12.47 13.07
C ILE A 199 17.16 13.65 12.20
N LYS A 200 16.62 14.72 12.78
CA LYS A 200 16.25 15.94 12.04
C LYS A 200 17.44 16.58 11.33
N LEU A 201 18.63 16.56 11.95
CA LEU A 201 19.87 17.02 11.32
C LEU A 201 20.27 16.18 10.10
N LEU A 202 19.86 14.90 10.05
CA LEU A 202 20.12 13.98 8.94
C LEU A 202 18.97 13.94 7.91
N SER A 203 18.04 14.89 7.96
CA SER A 203 16.84 14.94 7.10
C SER A 203 17.13 15.03 5.60
N PHE A 204 18.34 15.47 5.22
CA PHE A 204 18.79 15.49 3.84
C PHE A 204 19.12 14.10 3.29
N THR A 205 19.20 13.07 4.12
CA THR A 205 19.55 11.72 3.70
C THR A 205 18.32 10.96 3.18
N SER A 206 18.56 10.09 2.18
CA SER A 206 17.50 9.23 1.65
C SER A 206 16.97 8.22 2.69
N TYR A 207 17.75 7.88 3.71
CA TYR A 207 17.35 6.97 4.78
C TYR A 207 16.26 7.58 5.67
N VAL A 208 16.42 8.84 6.07
CA VAL A 208 15.43 9.56 6.87
C VAL A 208 14.16 9.77 6.05
N ASN A 209 14.28 10.17 4.78
CA ASN A 209 13.14 10.34 3.88
C ASN A 209 12.34 9.04 3.70
N LYS A 210 13.00 7.89 3.54
CA LYS A 210 12.34 6.59 3.41
C LYS A 210 11.73 6.10 4.73
N GLY A 211 12.36 6.42 5.87
CA GLY A 211 11.90 5.96 7.17
C GLY A 211 10.80 6.82 7.78
N TYR A 212 10.74 8.11 7.47
CA TYR A 212 9.80 9.06 8.10
C TYR A 212 8.88 9.76 7.10
N GLY A 213 9.19 9.73 5.82
CA GLY A 213 8.30 10.25 4.79
C GLY A 213 7.05 9.41 4.65
N GLY A 214 5.92 10.03 4.34
CA GLY A 214 4.65 9.33 4.22
C GLY A 214 3.75 9.93 3.16
N ILE A 215 2.92 9.05 2.59
CA ILE A 215 1.73 9.41 1.82
C ILE A 215 0.56 8.74 2.51
N SER A 216 -0.51 9.49 2.70
CA SER A 216 -1.75 8.95 3.24
C SER A 216 -2.92 9.22 2.32
N TYR A 217 -3.92 8.37 2.35
CA TYR A 217 -5.24 8.66 1.81
C TYR A 217 -6.04 9.49 2.81
N SER A 218 -6.89 10.39 2.32
CA SER A 218 -7.91 10.98 3.19
C SER A 218 -8.90 9.89 3.61
N MET A 219 -9.47 10.02 4.80
CA MET A 219 -10.46 9.05 5.31
C MET A 219 -11.68 8.99 4.39
N GLU A 220 -12.05 10.12 3.79
CA GLU A 220 -13.15 10.19 2.82
C GLU A 220 -12.84 9.40 1.55
N ALA A 221 -11.64 9.57 0.97
CA ALA A 221 -11.23 8.86 -0.25
C ALA A 221 -11.07 7.36 -0.04
N SER A 222 -10.80 6.91 1.19
CA SER A 222 -10.65 5.49 1.52
C SER A 222 -11.96 4.82 1.93
N ARG A 223 -13.05 5.58 2.06
CA ARG A 223 -14.34 5.04 2.46
C ARG A 223 -14.93 4.19 1.33
N TYR A 224 -15.33 2.96 1.66
CA TYR A 224 -16.11 2.13 0.76
C TYR A 224 -17.60 2.32 1.06
N VAL A 225 -18.40 2.58 0.01
CA VAL A 225 -19.79 3.02 0.19
C VAL A 225 -20.76 1.87 0.53
N HIS A 226 -20.42 0.63 0.15
CA HIS A 226 -21.30 -0.54 0.33
C HIS A 226 -20.95 -1.39 1.56
N GLY A 227 -20.13 -0.88 2.47
CA GLY A 227 -19.83 -1.58 3.71
C GLY A 227 -18.50 -1.18 4.38
N ASN A 228 -18.24 -1.80 5.52
CA ASN A 228 -16.97 -1.63 6.20
C ASN A 228 -16.04 -2.80 5.86
N TYR A 229 -14.90 -2.51 5.23
CA TYR A 229 -13.88 -3.50 4.93
C TYR A 229 -12.80 -3.60 6.01
N VAL A 230 -12.79 -2.68 6.98
CA VAL A 230 -11.86 -2.75 8.11
C VAL A 230 -12.44 -3.71 9.15
N VAL A 231 -12.09 -4.98 9.01
CA VAL A 231 -12.53 -6.07 9.92
C VAL A 231 -11.55 -6.30 11.06
N VAL A 232 -10.32 -5.81 10.92
CA VAL A 232 -9.29 -5.82 11.98
C VAL A 232 -8.70 -4.42 12.08
N GLU A 233 -8.85 -3.80 13.26
CA GLU A 233 -8.28 -2.50 13.56
C GLU A 233 -6.75 -2.55 13.65
N PHE A 234 -6.08 -1.43 13.39
CA PHE A 234 -4.63 -1.32 13.30
C PHE A 234 -3.88 -1.93 14.51
N ASP A 235 -4.29 -1.64 15.73
CA ASP A 235 -3.57 -2.12 16.92
C ASP A 235 -3.60 -3.65 17.02
N LYS A 236 -4.74 -4.27 16.69
CA LYS A 236 -4.90 -5.72 16.62
C LYS A 236 -4.13 -6.32 15.44
N ALA A 237 -4.18 -5.67 14.29
CA ALA A 237 -3.45 -6.08 13.09
C ALA A 237 -1.93 -6.12 13.31
N ILE A 238 -1.37 -5.14 14.04
CA ILE A 238 0.06 -5.16 14.44
C ILE A 238 0.37 -6.34 15.37
N GLU A 239 -0.49 -6.60 16.35
CA GLU A 239 -0.34 -7.77 17.25
C GLU A 239 -0.28 -9.08 16.44
N GLU A 240 -1.22 -9.29 15.53
CA GLU A 240 -1.30 -10.51 14.72
C GLU A 240 -0.13 -10.65 13.72
N THR A 241 0.37 -9.52 13.20
CA THR A 241 1.52 -9.51 12.28
C THR A 241 2.83 -9.92 12.97
N LEU A 242 2.98 -9.63 14.27
CA LEU A 242 4.21 -9.85 15.02
C LEU A 242 4.27 -11.21 15.75
N ARG A 243 3.13 -11.90 15.81
CA ARG A 243 3.03 -13.31 16.29
C ARG A 243 3.55 -14.29 15.25
#